data_3b89e271b7feedf39589d6320adf415a
#
_entry.id   3b89e271b7feedf39589d6320adf415a
#
_cell.length_a   1.000
_cell.length_b   1.000
_cell.length_c   1.000
_cell.angle_alpha   90.00
_cell.angle_beta   90.00
_cell.angle_gamma   90.00
#
_symmetry.space_group_name_H-M   'P 1'
#
loop_
_entity.id
_entity.type
_entity.pdbx_description
1 polymer ?
#
loop_
_entity_poly.entity_id
_entity_poly.type
_entity_poly.pdbx_seq_one_letter_code
_entity_poly.pdbx_strand_id
1 'polypeptide(L)'
;MANHFSALKRARQTTKRTATNRANASRLRTALRGLRETIEKGDKQAAEKTYRETVSALDKAIQKGVLHENTASRYKSRLSARLNALK
;
A
#
# COMPACT_ATOMS: atom_id res chain seq x y z
N MET A 1 12.87 27.46 -26.78
CA MET A 1 11.55 27.96 -26.32
C MET A 1 10.58 26.87 -26.06
N ALA A 2 10.28 25.99 -27.03
CA ALA A 2 9.35 24.84 -26.81
C ALA A 2 9.82 23.92 -25.67
N ASN A 3 11.12 23.70 -25.54
CA ASN A 3 11.69 22.86 -24.50
C ASN A 3 11.46 23.39 -23.10
N HIS A 4 11.41 24.70 -22.92
CA HIS A 4 11.20 25.34 -21.64
C HIS A 4 9.79 25.05 -21.10
N PHE A 5 8.76 25.19 -21.95
CA PHE A 5 7.38 24.89 -21.58
C PHE A 5 7.18 23.40 -21.28
N SER A 6 7.79 22.52 -22.07
CA SER A 6 7.75 21.08 -21.85
C SER A 6 8.38 20.70 -20.50
N ALA A 7 9.50 21.32 -20.14
CA ALA A 7 10.18 21.08 -18.87
C ALA A 7 9.30 21.50 -17.68
N LEU A 8 8.64 22.67 -17.76
CA LEU A 8 7.73 23.13 -16.73
C LEU A 8 6.52 22.21 -16.57
N LYS A 9 5.95 21.74 -17.69
CA LYS A 9 4.83 20.80 -17.66
C LYS A 9 5.23 19.48 -17.01
N ARG A 10 6.39 18.93 -17.36
CA ARG A 10 6.91 17.69 -16.77
C ARG A 10 7.15 17.85 -15.28
N ALA A 11 7.72 19.00 -14.85
CA ALA A 11 7.95 19.28 -13.44
C ALA A 11 6.64 19.29 -12.65
N ARG A 12 5.58 19.90 -13.19
CA ARG A 12 4.25 19.91 -12.56
C ARG A 12 3.66 18.50 -12.46
N GLN A 13 3.76 17.70 -13.53
CA GLN A 13 3.29 16.32 -13.54
C GLN A 13 4.04 15.48 -12.53
N THR A 14 5.35 15.63 -12.44
CA THR A 14 6.18 14.90 -11.48
C THR A 14 5.80 15.27 -10.05
N THR A 15 5.55 16.54 -9.76
CA THR A 15 5.12 17.00 -8.43
C THR A 15 3.77 16.38 -8.06
N LYS A 16 2.81 16.36 -8.98
CA LYS A 16 1.50 15.74 -8.74
C LYS A 16 1.62 14.23 -8.51
N ARG A 17 2.41 13.55 -9.32
CA ARG A 17 2.64 12.11 -9.17
C ARG A 17 3.31 11.79 -7.84
N THR A 18 4.30 12.57 -7.45
CA THR A 18 4.99 12.40 -6.16
C THR A 18 4.04 12.57 -5.00
N ALA A 19 3.20 13.59 -5.02
CA ALA A 19 2.20 13.82 -3.97
C ALA A 19 1.19 12.66 -3.90
N THR A 20 0.68 12.21 -5.06
CA THR A 20 -0.25 11.08 -5.14
C THR A 20 0.40 9.80 -4.63
N ASN A 21 1.64 9.52 -5.01
CA ASN A 21 2.37 8.34 -4.60
C ASN A 21 2.64 8.35 -3.10
N ARG A 22 2.98 9.49 -2.52
CA ARG A 22 3.16 9.64 -1.07
C ARG A 22 1.86 9.37 -0.31
N ALA A 23 0.74 9.89 -0.80
CA ALA A 23 -0.57 9.65 -0.19
C ALA A 23 -0.93 8.17 -0.24
N ASN A 24 -0.71 7.51 -1.38
CA ASN A 24 -0.98 6.08 -1.54
C ASN A 24 -0.06 5.23 -0.66
N ALA A 25 1.22 5.58 -0.55
CA ALA A 25 2.16 4.89 0.32
C ALA A 25 1.79 5.06 1.79
N SER A 26 1.32 6.24 2.19
CA SER A 26 0.85 6.51 3.55
C SER A 26 -0.37 5.65 3.89
N ARG A 27 -1.34 5.56 2.98
CA ARG A 27 -2.52 4.70 3.14
C ARG A 27 -2.15 3.24 3.30
N LEU A 28 -1.19 2.77 2.49
CA LEU A 28 -0.70 1.40 2.56
C LEU A 28 -0.04 1.13 3.91
N ARG A 29 0.82 2.02 4.40
CA ARG A 29 1.46 1.88 5.70
C ARG A 29 0.45 1.86 6.84
N THR A 30 -0.58 2.71 6.76
CA THR A 30 -1.65 2.74 7.75
C THR A 30 -2.42 1.43 7.77
N ALA A 31 -2.75 0.88 6.60
CA ALA A 31 -3.44 -0.41 6.49
C ALA A 31 -2.59 -1.56 7.08
N LEU A 32 -1.29 -1.58 6.77
CA LEU A 32 -0.36 -2.60 7.31
C LEU A 32 -0.24 -2.50 8.83
N ARG A 33 -0.15 -1.29 9.35
CA ARG A 33 -0.08 -1.06 10.80
C ARG A 33 -1.37 -1.53 11.49
N GLY A 34 -2.53 -1.19 10.93
CA GLY A 34 -3.82 -1.62 11.47
C GLY A 34 -3.96 -3.13 11.53
N LEU A 35 -3.50 -3.81 10.48
CA LEU A 35 -3.52 -5.28 10.47
C LEU A 35 -2.59 -5.86 11.53
N ARG A 36 -1.37 -5.34 11.66
CA ARG A 36 -0.43 -5.80 12.69
C ARG A 36 -0.99 -5.61 14.09
N GLU A 37 -1.63 -4.48 14.35
CA GLU A 37 -2.26 -4.21 15.65
C GLU A 37 -3.39 -5.20 15.95
N THR A 38 -4.24 -5.51 14.96
CA THR A 38 -5.31 -6.49 15.15
C THR A 38 -4.76 -7.90 15.38
N ILE A 39 -3.68 -8.27 14.71
CA ILE A 39 -3.02 -9.57 14.93
C ILE A 39 -2.43 -9.63 16.34
N GLU A 40 -1.78 -8.56 16.81
CA GLU A 40 -1.21 -8.49 18.15
C GLU A 40 -2.28 -8.61 19.24
N LYS A 41 -3.48 -8.05 19.00
CA LYS A 41 -4.61 -8.17 19.92
C LYS A 41 -5.20 -9.56 19.96
N GLY A 42 -4.88 -10.41 18.97
CA GLY A 42 -5.37 -11.77 18.91
C GLY A 42 -6.82 -11.92 18.48
N ASP A 43 -7.44 -10.86 17.97
CA ASP A 43 -8.82 -10.92 17.47
C ASP A 43 -8.81 -11.37 16.01
N LYS A 44 -9.08 -12.67 15.81
CA LYS A 44 -9.06 -13.29 14.50
C LYS A 44 -10.08 -12.69 13.53
N GLN A 45 -11.30 -12.41 13.99
CA GLN A 45 -12.35 -11.85 13.13
C GLN A 45 -11.99 -10.45 12.64
N ALA A 46 -11.53 -9.59 13.55
CA ALA A 46 -11.08 -8.25 13.19
C ALA A 46 -9.86 -8.32 12.28
N ALA A 47 -8.93 -9.24 12.53
CA ALA A 47 -7.74 -9.44 11.71
C ALA A 47 -8.09 -9.90 10.30
N GLU A 48 -9.06 -10.80 10.13
CA GLU A 48 -9.52 -11.25 8.81
C GLU A 48 -10.11 -10.10 8.00
N LYS A 49 -10.94 -9.27 8.64
CA LYS A 49 -11.54 -8.10 8.00
C LYS A 49 -10.44 -7.11 7.57
N THR A 50 -9.53 -6.79 8.48
CA THR A 50 -8.42 -5.87 8.21
C THR A 50 -7.48 -6.44 7.15
N TYR A 51 -7.27 -7.75 7.14
CA TYR A 51 -6.47 -8.43 6.11
C TYR A 51 -7.05 -8.23 4.71
N ARG A 52 -8.37 -8.38 4.55
CA ARG A 52 -9.03 -8.14 3.26
C ARG A 52 -8.84 -6.71 2.79
N GLU A 53 -9.00 -5.75 3.70
CA GLU A 53 -8.78 -4.33 3.40
C GLU A 53 -7.32 -4.07 3.01
N THR A 54 -6.37 -4.71 3.71
CA THR A 54 -4.95 -4.58 3.43
C THR A 54 -4.59 -5.17 2.07
N VAL A 55 -5.12 -6.33 1.72
CA VAL A 55 -4.90 -6.96 0.41
C VAL A 55 -5.42 -6.04 -0.70
N SER A 56 -6.59 -5.43 -0.51
CA SER A 56 -7.14 -4.46 -1.45
C SER A 56 -6.21 -3.26 -1.62
N ALA A 57 -5.67 -2.74 -0.51
CA ALA A 57 -4.71 -1.63 -0.55
C ALA A 57 -3.41 -2.01 -1.26
N LEU A 58 -2.91 -3.23 -1.04
CA LEU A 58 -1.72 -3.75 -1.73
C LEU A 58 -1.95 -3.84 -3.25
N ASP A 59 -3.10 -4.37 -3.67
CA ASP A 59 -3.44 -4.49 -5.08
C ASP A 59 -3.54 -3.12 -5.75
N LYS A 60 -4.16 -2.16 -5.09
CA LYS A 60 -4.23 -0.78 -5.57
C LYS A 60 -2.85 -0.15 -5.68
N ALA A 61 -1.97 -0.41 -4.72
CA ALA A 61 -0.60 0.10 -4.73
C ALA A 61 0.20 -0.46 -5.91
N ILE A 62 -0.01 -1.73 -6.27
CA ILE A 62 0.61 -2.34 -7.45
C ILE A 62 0.13 -1.63 -8.71
N GLN A 63 -1.18 -1.45 -8.88
CA GLN A 63 -1.78 -0.79 -10.04
C GLN A 63 -1.27 0.64 -10.22
N LYS A 64 -1.05 1.35 -9.13
CA LYS A 64 -0.58 2.73 -9.15
C LYS A 64 0.96 2.85 -9.23
N GLY A 65 1.66 1.73 -9.23
CA GLY A 65 3.12 1.71 -9.32
C GLY A 65 3.83 2.14 -8.05
N VAL A 66 3.13 2.21 -6.92
CA VAL A 66 3.71 2.57 -5.62
C VAL A 66 4.50 1.41 -5.02
N LEU A 67 4.07 0.19 -5.32
CA LEU A 67 4.65 -1.03 -4.77
C LEU A 67 4.89 -2.04 -5.89
N HIS A 68 6.04 -2.70 -5.86
CA HIS A 68 6.35 -3.75 -6.82
C HIS A 68 5.56 -5.03 -6.48
N GLU A 69 5.14 -5.75 -7.52
CA GLU A 69 4.35 -6.97 -7.40
C GLU A 69 4.98 -8.01 -6.48
N ASN A 70 6.30 -8.22 -6.61
CA ASN A 70 7.03 -9.19 -5.77
C ASN A 70 7.00 -8.82 -4.29
N THR A 71 7.13 -7.52 -3.98
CA THR A 71 7.05 -7.02 -2.61
C THR A 71 5.65 -7.22 -2.04
N ALA A 72 4.61 -6.94 -2.84
CA ALA A 72 3.22 -7.14 -2.43
C ALA A 72 2.93 -8.61 -2.14
N SER A 73 3.40 -9.52 -2.98
CA SER A 73 3.23 -10.97 -2.78
C SER A 73 3.88 -11.42 -1.48
N ARG A 74 5.06 -10.90 -1.18
CA ARG A 74 5.78 -11.19 0.06
C ARG A 74 4.99 -10.73 1.29
N TYR A 75 4.44 -9.52 1.25
CA TYR A 75 3.61 -9.01 2.35
C TYR A 75 2.35 -9.85 2.53
N LYS A 76 1.65 -10.18 1.45
CA LYS A 76 0.45 -11.02 1.51
C LYS A 76 0.75 -12.36 2.16
N SER A 77 1.82 -13.01 1.74
CA SER A 77 2.23 -14.31 2.26
C SER A 77 2.54 -14.25 3.76
N ARG A 78 3.35 -13.30 4.19
CA ARG A 78 3.73 -13.14 5.60
C ARG A 78 2.54 -12.82 6.49
N LEU A 79 1.67 -11.91 6.03
CA LEU A 79 0.49 -11.52 6.79
C LEU A 79 -0.53 -12.64 6.88
N SER A 80 -0.70 -13.40 5.80
CA SER A 80 -1.57 -14.59 5.78
C SER A 80 -1.07 -15.64 6.78
N ALA A 81 0.23 -15.88 6.83
CA ALA A 81 0.82 -16.82 7.77
C ALA A 81 0.57 -16.40 9.23
N ARG A 82 0.73 -15.11 9.53
CA ARG A 82 0.44 -14.60 10.87
C ARG A 82 -1.03 -14.71 11.24
N LEU A 83 -1.92 -14.42 10.27
CA LEU A 83 -3.37 -14.53 10.46
C LEU A 83 -3.76 -15.98 10.77
N ASN A 84 -3.22 -16.93 10.02
CA ASN A 84 -3.48 -18.35 10.22
C ASN A 84 -2.94 -18.88 11.55
N ALA A 85 -1.93 -18.24 12.10
CA ALA A 85 -1.39 -18.59 13.42
C ALA A 85 -2.31 -18.16 14.57
N LEU A 86 -3.26 -17.27 14.33
CA LEU A 86 -4.27 -16.87 15.33
C LEU A 86 -5.31 -17.99 15.49
N LYS A 87 -5.57 -18.37 16.72
CA LYS A 87 -6.53 -19.43 17.02
C LYS A 87 -7.83 -18.88 17.57
#